data_0e3f90eeea96d686c4bc34b6a47f47e6
#
_entry.id   0e3f90eeea96d686c4bc34b6a47f47e6
#
_cell.length_a   1.000
_cell.length_b   1.000
_cell.length_c   1.000
_cell.angle_alpha   90.00
_cell.angle_beta   90.00
_cell.angle_gamma   90.00
#
_symmetry.space_group_name_H-M   'P 1'
#
loop_
_entity.id
_entity.type
_entity.pdbx_description
1 polymer ?
#
loop_
_entity_poly.entity_id
_entity_poly.type
_entity_poly.pdbx_seq_one_letter_code
_entity_poly.pdbx_strand_id
1 'polypeptide(L)'
;MARRGGIGERGGLLQRMREGTWAGHSLEHVAIELQNLAGMATGFGKARETSVRGVYKVVFRTRQEQVGRAALQAARDSVTAAIEDDPFDVAASVAQLRSLCDTLCLGPSTQNIVEAATERGIPHIRLNEGNLVQLGYGARQHRIWTAETD
;
A
#
# COMPACT_ATOMS: atom_id res chain seq x y z
N MET A 1 4.76 2.10 17.09
CA MET A 1 5.10 3.41 16.51
C MET A 1 3.82 4.20 16.29
N ALA A 2 3.66 5.36 16.91
CA ALA A 2 2.47 6.19 16.79
C ALA A 2 2.42 6.78 15.37
N ARG A 3 1.34 6.56 14.64
CA ARG A 3 1.08 7.15 13.32
C ARG A 3 0.96 8.67 13.48
N ARG A 4 2.00 9.41 13.15
CA ARG A 4 1.96 10.88 13.08
C ARG A 4 1.23 11.27 11.79
N GLY A 5 -0.05 11.59 11.90
CA GLY A 5 -0.86 12.07 10.76
C GLY A 5 -2.33 12.27 11.09
N GLY A 6 -2.79 11.89 12.26
CA GLY A 6 -4.12 12.12 12.78
C GLY A 6 -4.02 12.48 14.25
N ILE A 7 -5.05 13.02 14.81
CA ILE A 7 -5.30 13.05 16.25
C ILE A 7 -5.09 11.59 16.67
N GLY A 8 -4.04 11.26 17.43
CA GLY A 8 -3.48 9.91 17.64
C GLY A 8 -4.41 8.84 18.22
N GLU A 9 -5.69 8.92 17.97
CA GLU A 9 -6.74 8.01 18.39
C GLU A 9 -7.32 7.24 17.20
N ARG A 10 -7.70 5.97 17.45
CA ARG A 10 -8.47 5.18 16.48
C ARG A 10 -9.76 5.91 16.14
N GLY A 11 -10.04 6.14 14.87
CA GLY A 11 -11.24 6.83 14.41
C GLY A 11 -11.07 8.30 14.04
N GLY A 12 -9.87 8.86 14.12
CA GLY A 12 -9.61 10.26 13.75
C GLY A 12 -9.96 10.60 12.30
N LEU A 13 -9.88 9.64 11.38
CA LEU A 13 -10.38 9.82 10.00
C LEU A 13 -11.90 9.97 9.97
N LEU A 14 -12.65 9.12 10.69
CA LEU A 14 -14.12 9.18 10.74
C LEU A 14 -14.61 10.50 11.35
N GLN A 15 -13.92 11.00 12.36
CA GLN A 15 -14.22 12.33 12.94
C GLN A 15 -14.01 13.43 11.90
N ARG A 16 -12.87 13.44 11.18
CA ARG A 16 -12.60 14.41 10.12
C ARG A 16 -13.57 14.32 8.95
N MET A 17 -14.02 13.11 8.59
CA MET A 17 -15.04 12.95 7.56
C MET A 17 -16.37 13.59 7.97
N ARG A 18 -16.73 13.56 9.26
CA ARG A 18 -17.93 14.23 9.78
C ARG A 18 -17.78 15.75 9.85
N GLU A 19 -16.58 16.21 10.19
CA GLU A 19 -16.23 17.64 10.30
C GLU A 19 -15.92 18.28 8.93
N GLY A 20 -15.75 17.46 7.88
CA GLY A 20 -15.32 17.82 6.55
C GLY A 20 -13.82 17.56 6.35
N THR A 21 -13.49 16.82 5.28
CA THR A 21 -12.12 16.55 4.87
C THR A 21 -11.97 16.70 3.38
N TRP A 22 -10.74 16.87 2.92
CA TRP A 22 -10.47 17.02 1.51
C TRP A 22 -10.43 15.65 0.80
N ALA A 23 -10.93 15.62 -0.43
CA ALA A 23 -10.95 14.40 -1.24
C ALA A 23 -9.56 13.73 -1.38
N GLY A 24 -8.50 14.52 -1.51
CA GLY A 24 -7.13 14.00 -1.56
C GLY A 24 -6.68 13.28 -0.28
N HIS A 25 -7.15 13.73 0.89
CA HIS A 25 -6.87 13.07 2.16
C HIS A 25 -7.67 11.77 2.32
N SER A 26 -8.95 11.79 1.93
CA SER A 26 -9.76 10.57 1.90
C SER A 26 -9.16 9.52 0.95
N LEU A 27 -8.74 9.93 -0.26
CA LEU A 27 -8.09 9.10 -1.25
C LEU A 27 -6.83 8.40 -0.68
N GLU A 28 -5.98 9.14 0.03
CA GLU A 28 -4.79 8.59 0.67
C GLU A 28 -5.13 7.46 1.63
N HIS A 29 -6.08 7.71 2.55
CA HIS A 29 -6.49 6.73 3.54
C HIS A 29 -7.14 5.50 2.90
N VAL A 30 -8.02 5.69 1.93
CA VAL A 30 -8.68 4.59 1.22
C VAL A 30 -7.66 3.75 0.46
N ALA A 31 -6.69 4.37 -0.24
CA ALA A 31 -5.64 3.63 -0.95
C ALA A 31 -4.75 2.79 -0.02
N ILE A 32 -4.45 3.29 1.18
CA ILE A 32 -3.71 2.53 2.20
C ILE A 32 -4.56 1.38 2.73
N GLU A 33 -5.82 1.63 3.06
CA GLU A 33 -6.69 0.63 3.66
C GLU A 33 -7.04 -0.49 2.69
N LEU A 34 -7.28 -0.20 1.42
CA LEU A 34 -7.49 -1.21 0.38
C LEU A 34 -6.29 -2.16 0.25
N GLN A 35 -5.05 -1.63 0.33
CA GLN A 35 -3.85 -2.47 0.34
C GLN A 35 -3.79 -3.36 1.59
N ASN A 36 -4.12 -2.82 2.77
CA ASN A 36 -4.16 -3.58 4.02
C ASN A 36 -5.20 -4.70 3.98
N LEU A 37 -6.40 -4.42 3.48
CA LEU A 37 -7.48 -5.39 3.32
C LEU A 37 -7.13 -6.48 2.30
N ALA A 38 -6.32 -6.15 1.30
CA ALA A 38 -5.79 -7.11 0.33
C ALA A 38 -4.64 -7.97 0.87
N GLY A 39 -4.15 -7.72 2.09
CA GLY A 39 -3.06 -8.47 2.72
C GLY A 39 -1.68 -7.82 2.58
N MET A 40 -1.56 -6.70 1.89
CA MET A 40 -0.30 -5.95 1.76
C MET A 40 -0.20 -4.86 2.82
N ALA A 41 0.34 -5.20 4.00
CA ALA A 41 0.47 -4.29 5.11
C ALA A 41 1.33 -3.06 4.76
N THR A 42 0.72 -1.88 4.88
CA THR A 42 1.36 -0.57 4.69
C THR A 42 0.71 0.46 5.61
N GLY A 43 1.32 1.61 5.80
CA GLY A 43 0.80 2.55 6.79
C GLY A 43 1.25 4.00 6.62
N PHE A 44 2.00 4.30 5.58
CA PHE A 44 2.45 5.67 5.33
C PHE A 44 1.69 6.28 4.17
N GLY A 45 1.18 7.49 4.37
CA GLY A 45 0.65 8.33 3.32
C GLY A 45 0.69 9.80 3.70
N LYS A 46 0.52 10.66 2.72
CA LYS A 46 0.46 12.10 2.87
C LYS A 46 -0.28 12.72 1.69
N ALA A 47 -1.26 13.55 1.99
CA ALA A 47 -1.94 14.39 1.02
C ALA A 47 -1.65 15.86 1.31
N ARG A 48 -1.43 16.66 0.26
CA ARG A 48 -1.27 18.12 0.35
C ARG A 48 -1.93 18.79 -0.84
N GLU A 49 -2.60 19.89 -0.58
CA GLU A 49 -3.04 20.80 -1.65
C GLU A 49 -1.82 21.46 -2.31
N THR A 50 -1.89 21.64 -3.61
CA THR A 50 -0.87 22.37 -4.38
C THR A 50 -1.12 23.87 -4.34
N SER A 51 -0.32 24.65 -5.07
CA SER A 51 -0.59 26.08 -5.29
C SER A 51 -1.87 26.35 -6.10
N VAL A 52 -2.40 25.33 -6.79
CA VAL A 52 -3.65 25.39 -7.51
C VAL A 52 -4.75 24.83 -6.62
N ARG A 53 -5.73 25.66 -6.28
CA ARG A 53 -6.87 25.29 -5.43
C ARG A 53 -7.61 24.07 -5.98
N GLY A 54 -7.88 23.09 -5.13
CA GLY A 54 -8.57 21.87 -5.49
C GLY A 54 -7.68 20.79 -6.14
N VAL A 55 -6.39 21.09 -6.38
CA VAL A 55 -5.42 20.12 -6.90
C VAL A 55 -4.54 19.60 -5.78
N TYR A 56 -4.52 18.28 -5.58
CA TYR A 56 -3.81 17.62 -4.49
C TYR A 56 -2.68 16.75 -5.01
N LYS A 57 -1.57 16.74 -4.28
CA LYS A 57 -0.54 15.70 -4.37
C LYS A 57 -0.80 14.67 -3.29
N VAL A 58 -0.98 13.43 -3.71
CA VAL A 58 -1.17 12.29 -2.81
C VAL A 58 -0.01 11.34 -2.97
N VAL A 59 0.61 10.96 -1.86
CA VAL A 59 1.71 10.01 -1.80
C VAL A 59 1.37 8.97 -0.75
N PHE A 60 1.54 7.72 -1.07
CA PHE A 60 1.39 6.62 -0.10
C PHE A 60 2.41 5.51 -0.40
N ARG A 61 2.70 4.72 0.63
CA ARG A 61 3.62 3.60 0.50
C ARG A 61 2.92 2.42 -0.13
N THR A 62 3.63 1.74 -1.01
CA THR A 62 3.28 0.41 -1.51
C THR A 62 4.53 -0.47 -1.49
N ARG A 63 4.36 -1.79 -1.44
CA ARG A 63 5.45 -2.78 -1.55
C ARG A 63 5.58 -3.33 -2.96
N GLN A 64 4.52 -3.21 -3.76
CA GLN A 64 4.46 -3.67 -5.13
C GLN A 64 3.75 -2.60 -5.99
N GLU A 65 4.42 -2.16 -7.05
CA GLU A 65 3.96 -1.01 -7.85
C GLU A 65 2.58 -1.23 -8.47
N GLN A 66 2.36 -2.40 -9.09
CA GLN A 66 1.09 -2.66 -9.78
C GLN A 66 -0.09 -2.75 -8.80
N VAL A 67 0.13 -3.35 -7.63
CA VAL A 67 -0.87 -3.37 -6.55
C VAL A 67 -1.16 -1.95 -6.06
N GLY A 68 -0.12 -1.14 -5.87
CA GLY A 68 -0.26 0.27 -5.47
C GLY A 68 -1.03 1.10 -6.49
N ARG A 69 -0.77 0.90 -7.79
CA ARG A 69 -1.52 1.56 -8.88
C ARG A 69 -2.98 1.15 -8.91
N ALA A 70 -3.26 -0.15 -8.79
CA ALA A 70 -4.63 -0.67 -8.74
C ALA A 70 -5.38 -0.16 -7.48
N ALA A 71 -4.71 -0.13 -6.33
CA ALA A 71 -5.28 0.42 -5.09
C ALA A 71 -5.59 1.91 -5.21
N LEU A 72 -4.73 2.70 -5.87
CA LEU A 72 -4.99 4.12 -6.14
C LEU A 72 -6.21 4.32 -7.04
N GLN A 73 -6.33 3.50 -8.08
CA GLN A 73 -7.47 3.56 -9.00
C GLN A 73 -8.78 3.23 -8.27
N ALA A 74 -8.81 2.11 -7.52
CA ALA A 74 -9.97 1.72 -6.74
C ALA A 74 -10.32 2.76 -5.65
N ALA A 75 -9.32 3.35 -5.02
CA ALA A 75 -9.53 4.43 -4.05
C ALA A 75 -10.14 5.68 -4.68
N ARG A 76 -9.68 6.05 -5.88
CA ARG A 76 -10.26 7.17 -6.63
C ARG A 76 -11.74 6.88 -6.94
N ASP A 77 -12.02 5.71 -7.49
CA ASP A 77 -13.37 5.34 -7.89
C ASP A 77 -14.31 5.27 -6.67
N SER A 78 -13.82 4.74 -5.52
CA SER A 78 -14.56 4.73 -4.26
C SER A 78 -14.86 6.14 -3.73
N VAL A 79 -13.88 7.04 -3.76
CA VAL A 79 -14.06 8.42 -3.28
C VAL A 79 -14.99 9.20 -4.21
N THR A 80 -14.87 9.00 -5.53
CA THR A 80 -15.77 9.61 -6.52
C THR A 80 -17.19 9.13 -6.34
N ALA A 81 -17.41 7.81 -6.23
CA ALA A 81 -18.73 7.24 -5.99
C ALA A 81 -19.37 7.78 -4.68
N ALA A 82 -18.55 7.94 -3.62
CA ALA A 82 -19.03 8.52 -2.37
C ALA A 82 -19.40 10.02 -2.48
N ILE A 83 -18.78 10.76 -3.38
CA ILE A 83 -19.11 12.17 -3.64
C ILE A 83 -20.39 12.29 -4.47
N GLU A 84 -20.58 11.37 -5.41
CA GLU A 84 -21.71 11.33 -6.35
C GLU A 84 -22.93 10.57 -5.81
N ASP A 85 -22.81 10.02 -4.60
CA ASP A 85 -23.81 9.14 -3.96
C ASP A 85 -24.12 7.88 -4.78
N ASP A 86 -23.10 7.36 -5.47
CA ASP A 86 -23.17 6.18 -6.31
C ASP A 86 -22.69 4.93 -5.54
N PRO A 87 -23.21 3.73 -5.88
CA PRO A 87 -22.76 2.50 -5.25
C PRO A 87 -21.32 2.14 -5.65
N PHE A 88 -20.54 1.62 -4.70
CA PHE A 88 -19.19 1.10 -4.94
C PHE A 88 -19.00 -0.24 -4.24
N ASP A 89 -18.54 -1.26 -4.99
CA ASP A 89 -18.28 -2.60 -4.45
C ASP A 89 -16.86 -2.71 -3.89
N VAL A 90 -16.74 -2.41 -2.60
CA VAL A 90 -15.48 -2.53 -1.86
C VAL A 90 -14.99 -3.98 -1.84
N ALA A 91 -15.90 -4.97 -1.70
CA ALA A 91 -15.53 -6.37 -1.59
C ALA A 91 -14.90 -6.89 -2.90
N ALA A 92 -15.49 -6.55 -4.04
CA ALA A 92 -14.93 -6.88 -5.36
C ALA A 92 -13.56 -6.23 -5.56
N SER A 93 -13.39 -4.96 -5.20
CA SER A 93 -12.12 -4.24 -5.31
C SER A 93 -11.02 -4.88 -4.44
N VAL A 94 -11.35 -5.25 -3.20
CA VAL A 94 -10.42 -5.96 -2.31
C VAL A 94 -10.05 -7.33 -2.86
N ALA A 95 -11.00 -8.08 -3.43
CA ALA A 95 -10.75 -9.39 -4.03
C ALA A 95 -9.80 -9.30 -5.23
N GLN A 96 -9.97 -8.30 -6.10
CA GLN A 96 -9.07 -8.04 -7.22
C GLN A 96 -7.64 -7.70 -6.75
N LEU A 97 -7.51 -6.80 -5.76
CA LEU A 97 -6.21 -6.43 -5.21
C LEU A 97 -5.52 -7.62 -4.54
N ARG A 98 -6.27 -8.49 -3.86
CA ARG A 98 -5.73 -9.72 -3.25
C ARG A 98 -5.20 -10.66 -4.31
N SER A 99 -5.92 -10.89 -5.38
CA SER A 99 -5.46 -11.71 -6.51
C SER A 99 -4.18 -11.15 -7.14
N LEU A 100 -4.05 -9.82 -7.25
CA LEU A 100 -2.81 -9.18 -7.69
C LEU A 100 -1.66 -9.38 -6.68
N CYS A 101 -1.93 -9.28 -5.39
CA CYS A 101 -0.93 -9.55 -4.35
C CYS A 101 -0.45 -11.00 -4.43
N ASP A 102 -1.36 -11.97 -4.54
CA ASP A 102 -1.03 -13.39 -4.62
C ASP A 102 -0.14 -13.70 -5.83
N THR A 103 -0.34 -12.99 -6.92
CA THR A 103 0.44 -13.18 -8.17
C THR A 103 1.79 -12.44 -8.14
N LEU A 104 1.81 -11.22 -7.61
CA LEU A 104 2.93 -10.29 -7.82
C LEU A 104 3.81 -10.08 -6.59
N CYS A 105 3.31 -10.35 -5.39
CA CYS A 105 4.09 -10.16 -4.17
C CYS A 105 5.04 -11.34 -3.92
N LEU A 106 6.01 -11.15 -3.04
CA LEU A 106 6.84 -12.23 -2.58
C LEU A 106 6.03 -13.17 -1.69
N GLY A 107 6.27 -14.47 -1.78
CA GLY A 107 5.70 -15.45 -0.85
C GLY A 107 6.07 -15.13 0.60
N PRO A 108 5.26 -15.55 1.59
CA PRO A 108 5.40 -15.13 3.00
C PRO A 108 6.79 -15.36 3.58
N SER A 109 7.39 -16.50 3.28
CA SER A 109 8.75 -16.85 3.78
C SER A 109 9.81 -15.92 3.21
N THR A 110 9.81 -15.69 1.90
CA THR A 110 10.75 -14.76 1.25
C THR A 110 10.53 -13.33 1.72
N GLN A 111 9.27 -12.92 1.89
CA GLN A 111 8.91 -11.60 2.38
C GLN A 111 9.46 -11.36 3.80
N ASN A 112 9.33 -12.32 4.70
CA ASN A 112 9.86 -12.23 6.07
C ASN A 112 11.39 -12.10 6.08
N ILE A 113 12.10 -12.84 5.22
CA ILE A 113 13.56 -12.75 5.10
C ILE A 113 13.95 -11.36 4.58
N VAL A 114 13.27 -10.85 3.55
CA VAL A 114 13.52 -9.51 2.98
C VAL A 114 13.23 -8.41 4.00
N GLU A 115 12.18 -8.53 4.79
CA GLU A 115 11.86 -7.58 5.86
C GLU A 115 12.94 -7.58 6.94
N ALA A 116 13.36 -8.75 7.41
CA ALA A 116 14.44 -8.88 8.39
C ALA A 116 15.78 -8.34 7.86
N ALA A 117 16.08 -8.51 6.58
CA ALA A 117 17.25 -7.92 5.94
C ALA A 117 17.14 -6.38 5.89
N THR A 118 15.98 -5.86 5.50
CA THR A 118 15.71 -4.42 5.41
C THR A 118 15.82 -3.73 6.78
N GLU A 119 15.31 -4.36 7.85
CA GLU A 119 15.46 -3.86 9.23
C GLU A 119 16.92 -3.75 9.67
N ARG A 120 17.79 -4.59 9.13
CA ARG A 120 19.23 -4.59 9.37
C ARG A 120 20.02 -3.69 8.40
N GLY A 121 19.33 -2.94 7.54
CA GLY A 121 19.94 -2.08 6.52
C GLY A 121 20.61 -2.86 5.39
N ILE A 122 20.29 -4.15 5.22
CA ILE A 122 20.80 -4.95 4.11
C ILE A 122 19.93 -4.68 2.89
N PRO A 123 20.48 -4.13 1.80
CA PRO A 123 19.74 -3.89 0.57
C PRO A 123 19.34 -5.19 -0.11
N HIS A 124 18.23 -5.17 -0.83
CA HIS A 124 17.76 -6.33 -1.57
C HIS A 124 17.33 -5.95 -2.98
N ILE A 125 17.41 -6.92 -3.90
CA ILE A 125 16.96 -6.80 -5.28
C ILE A 125 16.21 -8.08 -5.65
N ARG A 126 14.98 -7.95 -6.11
CA ARG A 126 14.23 -9.07 -6.70
C ARG A 126 14.76 -9.33 -8.10
N LEU A 127 15.18 -10.56 -8.40
CA LEU A 127 15.88 -10.92 -9.63
C LEU A 127 14.96 -11.52 -10.70
N ASN A 128 13.76 -11.96 -10.32
CA ASN A 128 12.75 -12.49 -11.25
C ASN A 128 11.34 -12.11 -10.78
N GLU A 129 10.32 -12.53 -11.50
CA GLU A 129 8.92 -12.34 -11.13
C GLU A 129 8.47 -13.24 -9.97
N GLY A 130 9.24 -14.30 -9.67
CA GLY A 130 9.02 -15.20 -8.53
C GLY A 130 9.72 -14.76 -7.26
N ASN A 131 10.24 -15.72 -6.49
CA ASN A 131 10.81 -15.54 -5.15
C ASN A 131 12.35 -15.50 -5.13
N LEU A 132 13.01 -15.28 -6.27
CA LEU A 132 14.46 -15.14 -6.31
C LEU A 132 14.87 -13.72 -5.90
N VAL A 133 15.55 -13.58 -4.78
CA VAL A 133 15.98 -12.29 -4.23
C VAL A 133 17.48 -12.34 -3.94
N GLN A 134 18.18 -11.27 -4.29
CA GLN A 134 19.54 -10.99 -3.87
C GLN A 134 19.52 -10.08 -2.65
N LEU A 135 20.25 -10.45 -1.62
CA LEU A 135 20.52 -9.66 -0.43
C LEU A 135 21.98 -9.17 -0.47
N GLY A 136 22.20 -7.88 -0.22
CA GLY A 136 23.51 -7.27 -0.26
C GLY A 136 24.07 -7.09 -1.68
N TYR A 137 25.33 -6.63 -1.76
CA TYR A 137 26.02 -6.33 -3.00
C TYR A 137 27.42 -6.93 -3.05
N GLY A 138 27.95 -7.09 -4.25
CA GLY A 138 29.33 -7.49 -4.52
C GLY A 138 29.69 -8.83 -3.92
N ALA A 139 30.87 -8.95 -3.32
CA ALA A 139 31.38 -10.21 -2.76
C ALA A 139 30.61 -10.72 -1.54
N ARG A 140 29.78 -9.89 -0.92
CA ARG A 140 28.94 -10.26 0.25
C ARG A 140 27.47 -10.45 -0.10
N GLN A 141 27.16 -10.54 -1.39
CA GLN A 141 25.79 -10.82 -1.82
C GLN A 141 25.42 -12.28 -1.54
N HIS A 142 24.17 -12.50 -1.17
CA HIS A 142 23.56 -13.81 -1.05
C HIS A 142 22.29 -13.85 -1.86
N ARG A 143 22.06 -14.92 -2.59
CA ARG A 143 20.82 -15.16 -3.31
C ARG A 143 19.99 -16.18 -2.55
N ILE A 144 18.74 -15.87 -2.37
CA ILE A 144 17.76 -16.75 -1.76
C ILE A 144 16.70 -17.06 -2.80
N TRP A 145 16.33 -18.31 -2.86
CA TRP A 145 15.19 -18.79 -3.61
C TRP A 145 14.46 -19.73 -2.66
N THR A 146 13.38 -19.24 -2.09
CA THR A 146 12.54 -20.12 -1.28
C THR A 146 11.68 -20.92 -2.24
N ALA A 147 11.76 -22.24 -2.10
CA ALA A 147 10.88 -23.13 -2.82
C ALA A 147 9.44 -22.79 -2.45
N GLU A 148 8.57 -22.72 -3.43
CA GLU A 148 7.14 -22.77 -3.19
C GLU A 148 6.91 -24.12 -2.49
N THR A 149 6.40 -24.07 -1.26
CA THR A 149 5.88 -25.28 -0.63
C THR A 149 4.54 -25.55 -1.25
N ASP A 150 4.43 -26.66 -1.94
CA ASP A 150 3.16 -27.23 -2.39
C ASP A 150 2.18 -27.39 -1.23
#